data_9cdbb6d25a2f05e032ee3e168f4d4d61
#
_entry.id   9cdbb6d25a2f05e032ee3e168f4d4d61
#
_cell.length_a   1.000
_cell.length_b   1.000
_cell.length_c   1.000
_cell.angle_alpha   90.00
_cell.angle_beta   90.00
_cell.angle_gamma   90.00
#
_symmetry.space_group_name_H-M   'P 1'
#
loop_
_entity.id
_entity.type
_entity.pdbx_description
1 polymer ?
#
loop_
_entity_poly.entity_id
_entity_poly.type
_entity_poly.pdbx_seq_one_letter_code
_entity_poly.pdbx_strand_id
1 'polypeptide(L)'
;MQARAVRRTALFAILLLLAASVFIQPSFAMRRETLKLHTAAQGEHLINVEITETDEERAQGLMFRTHMPEKSGMLFFYKTPRDITMWMRNTYVPLDMVFIRKDGTVHRIEAGTEPLSETIISSQGATVACLELAGGEAARLGLKPGDKVDHPLFK
;
A
#
# COMPACT_ATOMS: atom_id res chain seq x y z
N MET A 1 -5.56 -41.89 -49.93
CA MET A 1 -4.52 -41.14 -49.17
C MET A 1 -4.93 -39.78 -48.61
N GLN A 2 -6.17 -39.32 -48.81
CA GLN A 2 -6.60 -37.96 -48.37
C GLN A 2 -7.16 -37.90 -46.94
N ALA A 3 -7.63 -38.98 -46.33
CA ALA A 3 -8.26 -38.97 -45.02
C ALA A 3 -7.31 -38.80 -43.82
N ARG A 4 -6.00 -39.02 -43.98
CA ARG A 4 -4.98 -38.89 -42.92
C ARG A 4 -4.46 -37.44 -42.75
N ALA A 5 -4.51 -36.64 -43.79
CA ALA A 5 -4.02 -35.25 -43.77
C ALA A 5 -5.00 -34.34 -43.03
N VAL A 6 -6.32 -34.51 -43.20
CA VAL A 6 -7.38 -33.70 -42.56
C VAL A 6 -7.41 -33.89 -41.03
N ARG A 7 -7.12 -35.11 -40.53
CA ARG A 7 -7.07 -35.35 -39.07
C ARG A 7 -5.89 -34.69 -38.36
N ARG A 8 -4.75 -34.53 -39.04
CA ARG A 8 -3.56 -33.90 -38.46
C ARG A 8 -3.69 -32.37 -38.36
N THR A 9 -4.32 -31.75 -39.36
CA THR A 9 -4.56 -30.30 -39.34
C THR A 9 -5.61 -29.89 -38.30
N ALA A 10 -6.65 -30.70 -38.08
CA ALA A 10 -7.67 -30.47 -37.06
C ALA A 10 -7.09 -30.58 -35.62
N LEU A 11 -6.19 -31.52 -35.36
CA LEU A 11 -5.51 -31.67 -34.07
C LEU A 11 -4.56 -30.50 -33.75
N PHE A 12 -3.87 -29.95 -34.75
CA PHE A 12 -3.02 -28.76 -34.58
C PHE A 12 -3.85 -27.50 -34.35
N ALA A 13 -5.01 -27.35 -34.98
CA ALA A 13 -5.90 -26.21 -34.77
C ALA A 13 -6.51 -26.19 -33.35
N ILE A 14 -6.85 -27.37 -32.80
CA ILE A 14 -7.36 -27.49 -31.42
C ILE A 14 -6.28 -27.22 -30.39
N LEU A 15 -5.01 -27.60 -30.63
CA LEU A 15 -3.89 -27.32 -29.73
C LEU A 15 -3.53 -25.84 -29.69
N LEU A 16 -3.70 -25.10 -30.79
CA LEU A 16 -3.47 -23.64 -30.85
C LEU A 16 -4.57 -22.82 -30.15
N LEU A 17 -5.81 -23.34 -30.10
CA LEU A 17 -6.92 -22.67 -29.41
C LEU A 17 -6.87 -22.81 -27.88
N LEU A 18 -6.18 -23.83 -27.36
CA LEU A 18 -5.99 -24.04 -25.93
C LEU A 18 -4.85 -23.21 -25.32
N ALA A 19 -3.96 -22.63 -26.14
CA ALA A 19 -2.83 -21.83 -25.67
C ALA A 19 -3.16 -20.34 -25.40
N ALA A 20 -4.40 -19.89 -25.73
CA ALA A 20 -4.81 -18.49 -25.56
C ALA A 20 -5.70 -18.27 -24.34
N SER A 21 -5.57 -19.10 -23.31
CA SER A 21 -6.13 -18.76 -22.01
C SER A 21 -5.28 -17.65 -21.40
N VAL A 22 -5.46 -16.42 -21.87
CA VAL A 22 -4.98 -15.24 -21.16
C VAL A 22 -5.65 -15.26 -19.79
N PHE A 23 -4.92 -15.68 -18.78
CA PHE A 23 -5.31 -15.47 -17.38
C PHE A 23 -5.35 -13.96 -17.16
N ILE A 24 -6.52 -13.35 -17.43
CA ILE A 24 -6.81 -12.00 -16.95
C ILE A 24 -6.91 -12.15 -15.43
N GLN A 25 -5.79 -11.93 -14.76
CA GLN A 25 -5.78 -11.77 -13.30
C GLN A 25 -6.65 -10.54 -13.01
N PRO A 26 -7.70 -10.67 -12.18
CA PRO A 26 -8.43 -9.49 -11.77
C PRO A 26 -7.43 -8.59 -11.04
N SER A 27 -7.10 -7.46 -11.64
CA SER A 27 -6.38 -6.40 -10.97
C SER A 27 -7.35 -5.80 -9.95
N PHE A 28 -7.30 -6.26 -8.71
CA PHE A 28 -7.98 -5.58 -7.61
C PHE A 28 -7.31 -4.22 -7.43
N ALA A 29 -7.92 -3.19 -8.03
CA ALA A 29 -7.49 -1.83 -7.79
C ALA A 29 -7.87 -1.47 -6.35
N MET A 30 -6.87 -1.25 -5.49
CA MET A 30 -7.09 -0.76 -4.13
C MET A 30 -7.95 0.51 -4.14
N ARG A 31 -8.79 0.67 -3.13
CA ARG A 31 -9.61 1.87 -2.95
C ARG A 31 -8.71 3.09 -2.80
N ARG A 32 -8.99 4.15 -3.58
CA ARG A 32 -8.23 5.39 -3.54
C ARG A 32 -9.09 6.51 -2.98
N GLU A 33 -8.57 7.22 -1.99
CA GLU A 33 -9.22 8.36 -1.37
C GLU A 33 -8.22 9.47 -1.08
N THR A 34 -8.72 10.64 -0.73
CA THR A 34 -7.89 11.74 -0.27
C THR A 34 -8.09 11.90 1.24
N LEU A 35 -7.00 11.91 2.00
CA LEU A 35 -7.00 12.29 3.41
C LEU A 35 -6.37 13.67 3.60
N LYS A 36 -6.65 14.30 4.72
CA LYS A 36 -6.07 15.58 5.11
C LYS A 36 -5.12 15.37 6.28
N LEU A 37 -3.93 15.93 6.17
CA LEU A 37 -2.99 16.05 7.27
C LEU A 37 -3.04 17.48 7.79
N HIS A 38 -3.33 17.66 9.07
CA HIS A 38 -3.29 18.96 9.76
C HIS A 38 -2.00 19.00 10.57
N THR A 39 -1.02 19.76 10.09
CA THR A 39 0.27 19.94 10.77
C THR A 39 0.31 21.28 11.47
N ALA A 40 0.81 21.30 12.70
CA ALA A 40 0.96 22.54 13.46
C ALA A 40 1.95 23.52 12.78
N ALA A 41 2.91 23.01 12.01
CA ALA A 41 3.96 23.81 11.38
C ALA A 41 3.52 24.46 10.05
N GLN A 42 2.72 23.76 9.21
CA GLN A 42 2.48 24.16 7.83
C GLN A 42 1.00 24.11 7.41
N GLY A 43 0.07 23.81 8.35
CA GLY A 43 -1.36 23.81 8.10
C GLY A 43 -1.87 22.52 7.47
N GLU A 44 -2.76 22.62 6.46
CA GLU A 44 -3.45 21.48 5.85
C GLU A 44 -2.76 20.99 4.57
N HIS A 45 -2.61 19.68 4.45
CA HIS A 45 -2.09 19.02 3.26
C HIS A 45 -3.04 17.91 2.81
N LEU A 46 -3.29 17.83 1.51
CA LEU A 46 -4.08 16.76 0.89
C LEU A 46 -3.13 15.66 0.38
N ILE A 47 -3.39 14.43 0.80
CA ILE A 47 -2.62 13.25 0.40
C ILE A 47 -3.56 12.25 -0.25
N ASN A 48 -3.23 11.81 -1.47
CA ASN A 48 -3.95 10.74 -2.16
C ASN A 48 -3.44 9.38 -1.66
N VAL A 49 -4.32 8.59 -1.07
CA VAL A 49 -3.93 7.32 -0.48
C VAL A 49 -4.63 6.14 -1.14
N GLU A 50 -3.90 5.05 -1.28
CA GLU A 50 -4.46 3.73 -1.50
C GLU A 50 -4.76 3.13 -0.12
N ILE A 51 -5.97 2.62 0.09
CA ILE A 51 -6.40 2.06 1.40
C ILE A 51 -6.41 0.55 1.29
N THR A 52 -5.71 -0.13 2.21
CA THR A 52 -5.74 -1.59 2.29
C THR A 52 -6.96 -2.03 3.12
N GLU A 53 -7.79 -2.91 2.54
CA GLU A 53 -9.01 -3.41 3.17
C GLU A 53 -8.91 -4.90 3.54
N THR A 54 -8.13 -5.67 2.78
CA THR A 54 -7.95 -7.11 2.98
C THR A 54 -6.60 -7.45 3.59
N ASP A 55 -6.45 -8.66 4.12
CA ASP A 55 -5.18 -9.14 4.65
C ASP A 55 -4.13 -9.33 3.54
N GLU A 56 -4.57 -9.71 2.33
CA GLU A 56 -3.72 -9.85 1.16
C GLU A 56 -3.17 -8.49 0.71
N GLU A 57 -4.00 -7.44 0.68
CA GLU A 57 -3.57 -6.08 0.35
C GLU A 57 -2.59 -5.55 1.39
N ARG A 58 -2.85 -5.80 2.69
CA ARG A 58 -1.90 -5.45 3.76
C ARG A 58 -0.58 -6.20 3.65
N ALA A 59 -0.64 -7.50 3.31
CA ALA A 59 0.56 -8.31 3.14
C ALA A 59 1.41 -7.85 1.95
N GLN A 60 0.79 -7.42 0.86
CA GLN A 60 1.48 -6.89 -0.32
C GLN A 60 2.00 -5.47 -0.09
N GLY A 61 1.16 -4.57 0.43
CA GLY A 61 1.52 -3.17 0.66
C GLY A 61 2.18 -2.51 -0.55
N LEU A 62 3.29 -1.80 -0.31
CA LEU A 62 4.10 -1.13 -1.34
C LEU A 62 5.22 -1.99 -1.93
N MET A 63 5.18 -3.32 -1.71
CA MET A 63 6.19 -4.23 -2.27
C MET A 63 6.32 -4.06 -3.78
N PHE A 64 7.55 -4.19 -4.28
CA PHE A 64 7.93 -4.15 -5.69
C PHE A 64 7.73 -2.80 -6.38
N ARG A 65 7.32 -1.75 -5.66
CA ARG A 65 7.25 -0.40 -6.22
C ARG A 65 8.63 0.23 -6.24
N THR A 66 8.95 0.85 -7.37
CA THR A 66 10.23 1.54 -7.59
C THR A 66 10.11 3.06 -7.46
N HIS A 67 8.89 3.57 -7.31
CA HIS A 67 8.60 4.99 -7.20
C HIS A 67 7.32 5.24 -6.41
N MET A 68 7.31 6.32 -5.65
CA MET A 68 6.14 6.88 -4.96
C MET A 68 5.91 8.31 -5.48
N PRO A 69 4.72 8.63 -6.04
CA PRO A 69 4.40 10.00 -6.43
C PRO A 69 4.36 10.94 -5.22
N GLU A 70 4.68 12.20 -5.43
CA GLU A 70 4.50 13.22 -4.39
C GLU A 70 3.05 13.30 -3.92
N LYS A 71 2.85 13.65 -2.65
CA LYS A 71 1.52 13.75 -2.03
C LYS A 71 0.67 12.49 -2.20
N SER A 72 1.33 11.34 -2.26
CA SER A 72 0.67 10.04 -2.27
C SER A 72 1.16 9.16 -1.12
N GLY A 73 0.37 8.14 -0.78
CA GLY A 73 0.71 7.19 0.25
C GLY A 73 -0.16 5.94 0.20
N MET A 74 0.09 5.05 1.17
CA MET A 74 -0.76 3.90 1.42
C MET A 74 -1.20 3.89 2.88
N LEU A 75 -2.51 3.75 3.11
CA LEU A 75 -3.10 3.70 4.45
C LEU A 75 -3.47 2.27 4.80
N PHE A 76 -2.72 1.69 5.72
CA PHE A 76 -3.02 0.40 6.35
C PHE A 76 -3.98 0.65 7.50
N PHE A 77 -5.24 0.25 7.35
CA PHE A 77 -6.24 0.48 8.37
C PHE A 77 -6.65 -0.82 9.08
N TYR A 78 -6.72 -0.78 10.40
CA TYR A 78 -7.14 -1.86 11.28
C TYR A 78 -8.34 -1.41 12.11
N LYS A 79 -9.38 -2.23 12.18
CA LYS A 79 -10.64 -1.87 12.84
C LYS A 79 -10.50 -1.66 14.35
N THR A 80 -9.53 -2.32 14.98
CA THR A 80 -9.31 -2.29 16.44
C THR A 80 -7.92 -1.79 16.77
N PRO A 81 -7.79 -0.93 17.80
CA PRO A 81 -6.47 -0.47 18.27
C PRO A 81 -5.57 -1.65 18.67
N ARG A 82 -4.33 -1.61 18.23
CA ARG A 82 -3.31 -2.63 18.51
C ARG A 82 -1.91 -2.05 18.35
N ASP A 83 -0.90 -2.74 18.84
CA ASP A 83 0.47 -2.47 18.41
C ASP A 83 0.62 -2.97 16.96
N ILE A 84 0.78 -2.03 16.03
CA ILE A 84 0.98 -2.33 14.62
C ILE A 84 2.46 -2.57 14.37
N THR A 85 2.77 -3.66 13.70
CA THR A 85 4.13 -3.99 13.27
C THR A 85 4.22 -3.99 11.75
N MET A 86 5.26 -3.34 11.22
CA MET A 86 5.56 -3.19 9.81
C MET A 86 6.97 -3.70 9.51
N TRP A 87 7.31 -3.85 8.26
CA TRP A 87 8.62 -4.21 7.73
C TRP A 87 8.81 -3.62 6.34
N MET A 88 10.03 -3.68 5.83
CA MET A 88 10.39 -3.20 4.49
C MET A 88 10.68 -4.35 3.50
N ARG A 89 10.23 -5.58 3.79
CA ARG A 89 10.45 -6.72 2.90
C ARG A 89 9.94 -6.41 1.49
N ASN A 90 10.77 -6.66 0.47
CA ASN A 90 10.46 -6.42 -0.95
C ASN A 90 10.06 -4.97 -1.28
N THR A 91 10.31 -4.00 -0.40
CA THR A 91 10.01 -2.59 -0.61
C THR A 91 11.28 -1.85 -1.00
N TYR A 92 11.34 -1.34 -2.23
CA TYR A 92 12.56 -0.79 -2.83
C TYR A 92 12.76 0.71 -2.55
N VAL A 93 11.72 1.40 -2.13
CA VAL A 93 11.74 2.84 -1.84
C VAL A 93 11.80 3.07 -0.34
N PRO A 94 12.59 4.04 0.16
CA PRO A 94 12.52 4.42 1.57
C PRO A 94 11.14 5.01 1.87
N LEU A 95 10.63 4.75 3.07
CA LEU A 95 9.31 5.21 3.50
C LEU A 95 9.40 5.96 4.82
N ASP A 96 8.44 6.85 5.04
CA ASP A 96 8.08 7.37 6.35
C ASP A 96 6.79 6.66 6.81
N MET A 97 6.87 5.95 7.92
CA MET A 97 5.73 5.21 8.51
C MET A 97 5.10 6.03 9.62
N VAL A 98 3.88 6.53 9.38
CA VAL A 98 3.13 7.39 10.31
C VAL A 98 2.09 6.52 11.01
N PHE A 99 2.28 6.23 12.29
CA PHE A 99 1.35 5.45 13.11
C PHE A 99 0.28 6.36 13.71
N ILE A 100 -1.01 5.99 13.56
CA ILE A 100 -2.15 6.85 13.83
C ILE A 100 -3.09 6.19 14.84
N ARG A 101 -3.50 6.94 15.85
CA ARG A 101 -4.48 6.51 16.85
C ARG A 101 -5.90 6.56 16.31
N LYS A 102 -6.85 5.96 17.04
CA LYS A 102 -8.26 5.90 16.66
C LYS A 102 -8.88 7.27 16.41
N ASP A 103 -8.46 8.28 17.13
CA ASP A 103 -8.96 9.67 17.01
C ASP A 103 -8.26 10.46 15.89
N GLY A 104 -7.47 9.82 15.04
CA GLY A 104 -6.71 10.46 13.97
C GLY A 104 -5.41 11.15 14.44
N THR A 105 -5.04 11.07 15.73
CA THR A 105 -3.79 11.68 16.20
C THR A 105 -2.59 10.87 15.74
N VAL A 106 -1.60 11.55 15.16
CA VAL A 106 -0.29 10.96 14.87
C VAL A 106 0.39 10.57 16.18
N HIS A 107 0.63 9.27 16.35
CA HIS A 107 1.25 8.72 17.56
C HIS A 107 2.77 8.73 17.48
N ARG A 108 3.30 8.20 16.37
CA ARG A 108 4.73 8.01 16.15
C ARG A 108 5.03 8.06 14.66
N ILE A 109 6.20 8.50 14.29
CA ILE A 109 6.72 8.46 12.93
C ILE A 109 8.06 7.72 12.95
N GLU A 110 8.20 6.70 12.11
CA GLU A 110 9.48 6.12 11.75
C GLU A 110 9.85 6.67 10.38
N ALA A 111 10.84 7.53 10.34
CA ALA A 111 11.22 8.24 9.11
C ALA A 111 12.40 7.56 8.40
N GLY A 112 12.37 7.57 7.07
CA GLY A 112 13.48 7.12 6.23
C GLY A 112 13.83 5.64 6.44
N THR A 113 12.81 4.77 6.52
CA THR A 113 13.01 3.34 6.72
C THR A 113 13.91 2.73 5.65
N GLU A 114 14.78 1.79 6.05
CA GLU A 114 15.74 1.15 5.16
C GLU A 114 15.05 0.21 4.18
N PRO A 115 15.18 0.42 2.85
CA PRO A 115 14.64 -0.50 1.86
C PRO A 115 15.12 -1.94 2.06
N LEU A 116 14.25 -2.91 1.79
CA LEU A 116 14.50 -4.35 1.87
C LEU A 116 14.78 -4.88 3.29
N SER A 117 14.78 -4.04 4.32
CA SER A 117 14.98 -4.47 5.70
C SER A 117 13.81 -5.34 6.19
N GLU A 118 14.12 -6.43 6.88
CA GLU A 118 13.13 -7.27 7.57
C GLU A 118 13.05 -6.96 9.08
N THR A 119 13.73 -5.90 9.51
CA THR A 119 13.63 -5.43 10.90
C THR A 119 12.20 -4.99 11.18
N ILE A 120 11.66 -5.45 12.30
CA ILE A 120 10.31 -5.09 12.72
C ILE A 120 10.27 -3.65 13.20
N ILE A 121 9.36 -2.88 12.64
CA ILE A 121 9.05 -1.49 12.99
C ILE A 121 7.70 -1.51 13.71
N SER A 122 7.68 -1.25 15.02
CA SER A 122 6.47 -1.25 15.84
C SER A 122 5.93 0.15 16.03
N SER A 123 4.60 0.28 16.12
CA SER A 123 3.96 1.54 16.54
C SER A 123 4.29 1.94 17.98
N GLN A 124 4.79 1.01 18.79
CA GLN A 124 5.12 1.22 20.22
C GLN A 124 3.92 1.75 21.02
N GLY A 125 2.74 1.26 20.68
CA GLY A 125 1.50 1.64 21.36
C GLY A 125 0.27 1.36 20.51
N ALA A 126 -0.91 1.51 21.12
CA ALA A 126 -2.18 1.21 20.49
C ALA A 126 -2.50 2.24 19.38
N THR A 127 -2.50 1.78 18.13
CA THR A 127 -2.85 2.54 16.93
C THR A 127 -3.83 1.76 16.07
N VAL A 128 -4.56 2.42 15.18
CA VAL A 128 -5.51 1.80 14.25
C VAL A 128 -5.04 1.87 12.81
N ALA A 129 -4.00 2.65 12.52
CA ALA A 129 -3.50 2.78 11.14
C ALA A 129 -2.00 3.06 11.11
N CYS A 130 -1.39 2.67 9.99
CA CYS A 130 -0.10 3.14 9.53
C CYS A 130 -0.29 3.80 8.16
N LEU A 131 0.12 5.07 8.03
CA LEU A 131 0.20 5.76 6.74
C LEU A 131 1.66 5.72 6.28
N GLU A 132 1.90 5.05 5.16
CA GLU A 132 3.20 5.04 4.49
C GLU A 132 3.27 6.17 3.47
N LEU A 133 4.27 7.02 3.62
CA LEU A 133 4.62 8.11 2.70
C LEU A 133 6.00 7.84 2.10
N ALA A 134 6.35 8.51 1.01
CA ALA A 134 7.72 8.48 0.52
C ALA A 134 8.70 8.98 1.58
N GLY A 135 9.89 8.39 1.66
CA GLY A 135 10.90 8.78 2.64
C GLY A 135 11.25 10.26 2.56
N GLY A 136 11.22 10.95 3.69
CA GLY A 136 11.42 12.39 3.82
C GLY A 136 10.17 13.25 3.64
N GLU A 137 9.03 12.66 3.19
CA GLU A 137 7.80 13.40 2.96
C GLU A 137 7.19 13.92 4.27
N ALA A 138 7.25 13.16 5.36
CA ALA A 138 6.77 13.62 6.67
C ALA A 138 7.51 14.88 7.13
N ALA A 139 8.82 14.93 6.96
CA ALA A 139 9.64 16.12 7.28
C ALA A 139 9.29 17.29 6.36
N ARG A 140 9.13 17.05 5.06
CA ARG A 140 8.76 18.08 4.07
C ARG A 140 7.40 18.72 4.39
N LEU A 141 6.45 17.94 4.91
CA LEU A 141 5.13 18.41 5.34
C LEU A 141 5.13 19.00 6.75
N GLY A 142 6.25 18.94 7.47
CA GLY A 142 6.35 19.37 8.87
C GLY A 142 5.53 18.50 9.82
N LEU A 143 5.22 17.25 9.44
CA LEU A 143 4.39 16.32 10.21
C LEU A 143 5.14 15.84 11.46
N LYS A 144 4.44 15.83 12.59
CA LYS A 144 4.98 15.45 13.90
C LYS A 144 3.97 14.63 14.71
N PRO A 145 4.44 13.84 15.69
CA PRO A 145 3.56 13.29 16.70
C PRO A 145 2.71 14.38 17.36
N GLY A 146 1.41 14.13 17.51
CA GLY A 146 0.40 15.07 17.99
C GLY A 146 -0.41 15.78 16.89
N ASP A 147 0.09 15.82 15.66
CA ASP A 147 -0.67 16.33 14.51
C ASP A 147 -1.88 15.42 14.19
N LYS A 148 -2.78 15.90 13.32
CA LYS A 148 -4.04 15.23 13.03
C LYS A 148 -4.15 14.76 11.58
N VAL A 149 -4.70 13.57 11.44
CA VAL A 149 -5.17 13.00 10.18
C VAL A 149 -6.70 13.05 10.17
N ASP A 150 -7.29 13.79 9.25
CA ASP A 150 -8.75 13.83 9.06
C ASP A 150 -9.14 12.93 7.89
N HIS A 151 -9.87 11.89 8.22
CA HIS A 151 -10.46 10.95 7.28
C HIS A 151 -11.65 10.23 7.95
N PRO A 152 -12.70 9.83 7.20
CA PRO A 152 -13.88 9.14 7.77
C PRO A 152 -13.57 7.90 8.60
N LEU A 153 -12.46 7.21 8.33
CA LEU A 153 -12.02 6.02 9.07
C LEU A 153 -11.62 6.31 10.55
N PHE A 154 -11.37 7.56 10.91
CA PHE A 154 -10.98 7.97 12.26
C PHE A 154 -12.12 8.63 13.07
N LYS A 155 -13.37 8.47 12.62
CA LYS A 155 -14.59 9.04 13.25
C LYS A 155 -15.38 8.00 14.01
#